data_999e5532efa573f54ce49a96d9881aa6
#
_entry.id   999e5532efa573f54ce49a96d9881aa6
#
_cell.length_a   1.000
_cell.length_b   1.000
_cell.length_c   1.000
_cell.angle_alpha   90.00
_cell.angle_beta   90.00
_cell.angle_gamma   90.00
#
_symmetry.space_group_name_H-M   'P 1'
#
loop_
_entity.id
_entity.type
_entity.pdbx_description
1 polymer ?
#
loop_
_entity_poly.entity_id
_entity_poly.type
_entity_poly.pdbx_seq_one_letter_code
_entity_poly.pdbx_strand_id
1 'polypeptide(L)'
;MHIPTGFWKNELGDIDVIAHQDLLHAFYLSLPSHDRVGHLVSRDGLNWTEERAALTTGTPGDFDDDQIWTMGVFEFQGTFFMLYTGLCRRERGKVQRVGLATSGDLRTWTKHAKNPVACADPRWYEATVDATHRVDWRDPKVFVED
;
A
#
# COMPACT_ATOMS: atom_id res chain seq x y z
N MET A 1 -5.26 3.17 -25.30
CA MET A 1 -4.77 2.92 -23.93
C MET A 1 -3.72 3.99 -23.65
N HIS A 2 -4.00 4.92 -22.76
CA HIS A 2 -3.01 5.92 -22.36
C HIS A 2 -2.11 5.30 -21.29
N ILE A 3 -0.85 5.13 -21.60
CA ILE A 3 0.16 4.69 -20.65
C ILE A 3 0.84 5.96 -20.13
N PRO A 4 0.80 6.24 -18.81
CA PRO A 4 1.45 7.45 -18.27
C PRO A 4 2.91 7.53 -18.67
N THR A 5 3.39 8.74 -19.00
CA THR A 5 4.79 9.00 -19.33
C THR A 5 5.67 8.68 -18.12
N GLY A 6 6.59 7.75 -18.27
CA GLY A 6 7.41 7.21 -17.17
C GLY A 6 7.17 5.74 -16.90
N PHE A 7 6.08 5.18 -17.40
CA PHE A 7 5.71 3.78 -17.30
C PHE A 7 6.81 2.80 -17.76
N TRP A 8 7.60 3.19 -18.74
CA TRP A 8 8.68 2.37 -19.29
C TRP A 8 9.88 2.17 -18.37
N LYS A 9 9.97 2.92 -17.28
CA LYS A 9 11.06 2.81 -16.31
C LYS A 9 10.66 2.09 -15.02
N ASN A 10 9.34 2.01 -14.74
CA ASN A 10 8.80 1.37 -13.56
C ASN A 10 7.64 0.48 -14.01
N GLU A 11 7.59 -0.72 -13.49
CA GLU A 11 6.45 -1.61 -13.67
C GLU A 11 5.38 -1.28 -12.63
N LEU A 12 4.12 -1.50 -12.99
CA LEU A 12 3.01 -1.47 -12.04
C LEU A 12 2.86 -2.86 -11.43
N GLY A 13 2.99 -2.92 -10.11
CA GLY A 13 2.62 -4.10 -9.34
C GLY A 13 1.27 -3.90 -8.67
N ASP A 14 0.73 -4.93 -8.14
CA ASP A 14 -0.48 -5.05 -7.34
C ASP A 14 -1.36 -3.79 -7.34
N ILE A 15 -2.51 -3.87 -7.97
CA ILE A 15 -3.42 -2.72 -8.15
C ILE A 15 -4.68 -2.95 -7.33
N ASP A 16 -5.13 -1.92 -6.62
CA ASP A 16 -6.46 -1.86 -6.02
C ASP A 16 -7.23 -0.66 -6.56
N VAL A 17 -8.53 -0.83 -6.82
CA VAL A 17 -9.36 0.20 -7.46
C VAL A 17 -10.61 0.46 -6.62
N ILE A 18 -10.88 1.73 -6.36
CA ILE A 18 -12.11 2.18 -5.71
C ILE A 18 -12.79 3.26 -6.57
N ALA A 19 -14.12 3.16 -6.69
CA ALA A 19 -14.92 4.21 -7.33
C ALA A 19 -15.36 5.22 -6.27
N HIS A 20 -15.18 6.51 -6.55
CA HIS A 20 -15.68 7.58 -5.71
C HIS A 20 -16.12 8.76 -6.56
N GLN A 21 -17.36 9.23 -6.33
CA GLN A 21 -18.00 10.22 -7.18
C GLN A 21 -17.98 9.75 -8.65
N ASP A 22 -17.50 10.57 -9.59
CA ASP A 22 -17.44 10.26 -11.02
C ASP A 22 -16.06 9.74 -11.47
N LEU A 23 -15.24 9.27 -10.53
CA LEU A 23 -13.87 8.83 -10.79
C LEU A 23 -13.62 7.41 -10.28
N LEU A 24 -12.82 6.68 -11.05
CA LEU A 24 -12.10 5.51 -10.60
C LEU A 24 -10.73 5.95 -10.09
N HIS A 25 -10.37 5.51 -8.90
CA HIS A 25 -9.06 5.72 -8.29
C HIS A 25 -8.34 4.38 -8.26
N ALA A 26 -7.18 4.28 -8.89
CA ALA A 26 -6.33 3.10 -8.89
C ALA A 26 -5.06 3.37 -8.10
N PHE A 27 -4.80 2.55 -7.12
CA PHE A 27 -3.58 2.57 -6.32
C PHE A 27 -2.71 1.38 -6.72
N TYR A 28 -1.41 1.60 -6.91
CA TYR A 28 -0.52 0.58 -7.43
C TYR A 28 0.87 0.63 -6.79
N LEU A 29 1.56 -0.50 -6.78
CA LEU A 29 2.96 -0.55 -6.39
C LEU A 29 3.86 -0.04 -7.51
N SER A 30 4.85 0.77 -7.15
CA SER A 30 5.93 1.17 -8.05
C SER A 30 7.02 0.11 -8.03
N LEU A 31 7.16 -0.67 -9.09
CA LEU A 31 8.18 -1.69 -9.24
C LEU A 31 9.35 -1.20 -10.11
N PRO A 32 10.58 -1.66 -9.85
CA PRO A 32 11.00 -2.57 -8.79
C PRO A 32 11.33 -1.87 -7.46
N SER A 33 11.13 -0.54 -7.37
CA SER A 33 11.62 0.26 -6.24
C SER A 33 10.89 0.00 -4.93
N HIS A 34 9.58 -0.30 -5.00
CA HIS A 34 8.69 -0.44 -3.84
C HIS A 34 8.73 0.77 -2.88
N ASP A 35 9.08 1.95 -3.40
CA ASP A 35 9.28 3.16 -2.61
C ASP A 35 7.99 3.95 -2.36
N ARG A 36 6.91 3.60 -3.07
CA ARG A 36 5.63 4.31 -3.00
C ARG A 36 4.44 3.47 -3.45
N VAL A 37 3.28 3.91 -3.02
CA VAL A 37 1.99 3.60 -3.63
C VAL A 37 1.66 4.74 -4.60
N GLY A 38 1.67 4.44 -5.89
CA GLY A 38 1.24 5.39 -6.93
C GLY A 38 -0.28 5.52 -6.98
N HIS A 39 -0.75 6.59 -7.62
CA HIS A 39 -2.19 6.88 -7.72
C HIS A 39 -2.53 7.35 -9.13
N LEU A 40 -3.51 6.70 -9.73
CA LEU A 40 -4.09 7.06 -11.02
C LEU A 40 -5.57 7.34 -10.86
N VAL A 41 -6.10 8.25 -11.68
CA VAL A 41 -7.53 8.53 -11.76
C VAL A 41 -8.04 8.40 -13.19
N SER A 42 -9.28 7.94 -13.32
CA SER A 42 -9.96 7.80 -14.62
C SER A 42 -11.46 8.03 -14.49
N ARG A 43 -12.09 8.56 -15.54
CA ARG A 43 -13.57 8.64 -15.67
C ARG A 43 -14.15 7.45 -16.41
N ASP A 44 -13.38 6.80 -17.24
CA ASP A 44 -13.87 5.78 -18.20
C ASP A 44 -13.18 4.41 -18.06
N GLY A 45 -12.19 4.32 -17.15
CA GLY A 45 -11.40 3.10 -16.95
C GLY A 45 -10.39 2.80 -18.07
N LEU A 46 -10.33 3.65 -19.10
CA LEU A 46 -9.46 3.48 -20.27
C LEU A 46 -8.36 4.53 -20.31
N ASN A 47 -8.71 5.77 -19.97
CA ASN A 47 -7.78 6.90 -19.96
C ASN A 47 -7.47 7.27 -18.50
N TRP A 48 -6.21 7.08 -18.11
CA TRP A 48 -5.74 7.29 -16.74
C TRP A 48 -4.80 8.49 -16.69
N THR A 49 -4.97 9.28 -15.64
CA THR A 49 -4.09 10.41 -15.30
C THR A 49 -3.36 10.10 -14.01
N GLU A 50 -2.05 10.34 -13.98
CA GLU A 50 -1.26 10.16 -12.78
C GLU A 50 -1.47 11.35 -11.83
N GLU A 51 -1.73 11.02 -10.57
CA GLU A 51 -1.83 11.95 -9.45
C GLU A 51 -0.55 11.86 -8.59
N ARG A 52 -0.47 12.67 -7.54
CA ARG A 52 0.58 12.53 -6.54
C ARG A 52 0.51 11.14 -5.90
N ALA A 53 1.65 10.53 -5.65
CA ALA A 53 1.71 9.26 -4.93
C ALA A 53 0.92 9.33 -3.61
N ALA A 54 0.11 8.30 -3.36
CA ALA A 54 -0.72 8.20 -2.16
C ALA A 54 0.14 8.04 -0.90
N LEU A 55 1.12 7.15 -0.94
CA LEU A 55 2.07 6.92 0.14
C LEU A 55 3.50 6.85 -0.41
N THR A 56 4.46 7.20 0.42
CA THR A 56 5.89 6.94 0.23
C THR A 56 6.42 6.18 1.44
N THR A 57 7.57 5.53 1.31
CA THR A 57 8.27 4.90 2.43
C THR A 57 8.43 5.86 3.60
N GLY A 58 8.51 5.31 4.79
CA GLY A 58 8.68 6.06 6.03
C GLY A 58 10.08 6.68 6.17
N THR A 59 10.26 7.42 7.26
CA THR A 59 11.58 7.95 7.63
C THR A 59 12.44 6.85 8.26
N PRO A 60 13.79 6.98 8.25
CA PRO A 60 14.65 5.99 8.84
C PRO A 60 14.27 5.63 10.28
N GLY A 61 13.99 4.37 10.52
CA GLY A 61 13.54 3.83 11.80
C GLY A 61 12.05 3.45 11.84
N ASP A 62 11.27 3.90 10.86
CA ASP A 62 9.88 3.48 10.71
C ASP A 62 9.79 2.02 10.25
N PHE A 63 8.64 1.39 10.48
CA PHE A 63 8.42 -0.02 10.11
C PHE A 63 8.39 -0.26 8.59
N ASP A 64 8.22 0.80 7.81
CA ASP A 64 8.11 0.84 6.36
C ASP A 64 9.15 1.75 5.70
N ASP A 65 10.32 1.92 6.34
CA ASP A 65 11.38 2.80 5.87
C ASP A 65 12.20 2.22 4.70
N ASP A 66 11.96 0.97 4.33
CA ASP A 66 12.62 0.30 3.21
C ASP A 66 11.70 0.15 2.01
N GLN A 67 10.56 -0.50 2.21
CA GLN A 67 9.63 -0.83 1.13
C GLN A 67 8.17 -0.75 1.58
N ILE A 68 7.31 -0.41 0.63
CA ILE A 68 5.86 -0.57 0.71
C ILE A 68 5.43 -1.61 -0.32
N TRP A 69 4.61 -2.54 0.13
CA TRP A 69 4.05 -3.61 -0.69
C TRP A 69 2.53 -3.53 -0.72
N THR A 70 1.88 -4.50 -1.31
CA THR A 70 0.45 -4.60 -1.59
C THR A 70 -0.43 -3.86 -0.59
N MET A 71 -1.36 -3.10 -1.11
CA MET A 71 -2.33 -2.34 -0.35
C MET A 71 -3.76 -2.82 -0.63
N GLY A 72 -4.67 -2.49 0.27
CA GLY A 72 -6.12 -2.60 0.10
C GLY A 72 -6.80 -1.32 0.55
N VAL A 73 -7.64 -0.75 -0.31
CA VAL A 73 -8.36 0.51 -0.04
C VAL A 73 -9.84 0.22 0.13
N PHE A 74 -10.45 0.84 1.14
CA PHE A 74 -11.89 0.73 1.39
C PHE A 74 -12.43 2.01 2.01
N GLU A 75 -13.74 2.18 1.93
CA GLU A 75 -14.46 3.28 2.59
C GLU A 75 -15.25 2.74 3.78
N PHE A 76 -15.21 3.46 4.87
CA PHE A 76 -16.05 3.19 6.02
C PHE A 76 -16.47 4.51 6.68
N GLN A 77 -17.78 4.73 6.80
CA GLN A 77 -18.36 5.92 7.43
C GLN A 77 -17.83 7.25 6.87
N GLY A 78 -17.67 7.34 5.56
CA GLY A 78 -17.22 8.54 4.86
C GLY A 78 -15.72 8.83 4.96
N THR A 79 -14.94 7.90 5.49
CA THR A 79 -13.48 7.97 5.56
C THR A 79 -12.89 6.84 4.71
N PHE A 80 -11.87 7.15 3.94
CA PHE A 80 -11.11 6.14 3.20
C PHE A 80 -9.95 5.63 4.04
N PHE A 81 -9.76 4.33 3.99
CA PHE A 81 -8.70 3.62 4.70
C PHE A 81 -7.86 2.86 3.68
N MET A 82 -6.57 2.87 3.89
CA MET A 82 -5.63 2.04 3.14
C MET A 82 -4.82 1.21 4.12
N LEU A 83 -5.03 -0.10 4.08
CA LEU A 83 -4.09 -1.03 4.69
C LEU A 83 -2.98 -1.33 3.68
N TYR A 84 -1.73 -1.36 4.12
CA TYR A 84 -0.59 -1.62 3.25
C TYR A 84 0.47 -2.42 3.98
N THR A 85 1.27 -3.15 3.24
CA THR A 85 2.39 -3.92 3.79
C THR A 85 3.65 -3.06 3.82
N GLY A 86 4.32 -3.01 4.96
CA GLY A 86 5.57 -2.29 5.15
C GLY A 86 6.72 -3.22 5.54
N LEU A 87 7.94 -2.87 5.11
CA LEU A 87 9.19 -3.55 5.44
C LEU A 87 10.22 -2.52 5.86
N CYS A 88 11.06 -2.86 6.86
CA CYS A 88 12.10 -1.96 7.32
C CYS A 88 13.51 -2.44 7.03
N ARG A 89 14.42 -1.49 6.82
CA ARG A 89 15.84 -1.71 6.49
C ARG A 89 16.57 -2.49 7.57
N ARG A 90 16.24 -2.20 8.82
CA ARG A 90 16.87 -2.86 9.97
C ARG A 90 16.72 -4.37 9.94
N GLU A 91 15.61 -4.86 9.39
CA GLU A 91 15.28 -6.28 9.26
C GLU A 91 15.62 -6.84 7.86
N ARG A 92 16.27 -6.03 7.03
CA ARG A 92 16.71 -6.39 5.67
C ARG A 92 15.55 -6.86 4.78
N GLY A 93 14.38 -6.25 4.93
CA GLY A 93 13.17 -6.63 4.19
C GLY A 93 12.64 -8.04 4.53
N LYS A 94 12.98 -8.61 5.68
CA LYS A 94 12.57 -9.97 6.05
C LYS A 94 11.32 -10.05 6.89
N VAL A 95 10.84 -8.94 7.43
CA VAL A 95 9.63 -8.92 8.28
C VAL A 95 8.60 -7.99 7.67
N GLN A 96 7.47 -8.56 7.29
CA GLN A 96 6.33 -7.83 6.76
C GLN A 96 5.33 -7.54 7.89
N ARG A 97 4.77 -6.33 7.86
CA ARG A 97 3.74 -5.88 8.81
C ARG A 97 2.73 -5.02 8.07
N VAL A 98 1.52 -4.98 8.60
CA VAL A 98 0.46 -4.16 8.02
C VAL A 98 0.40 -2.80 8.69
N GLY A 99 0.48 -1.76 7.88
CA GLY A 99 0.24 -0.38 8.25
C GLY A 99 -1.14 0.09 7.82
N LEU A 100 -1.56 1.21 8.38
CA LEU A 100 -2.81 1.89 8.10
C LEU A 100 -2.52 3.34 7.71
N ALA A 101 -3.23 3.81 6.68
CA ALA A 101 -3.35 5.24 6.37
C ALA A 101 -4.82 5.60 6.16
N THR A 102 -5.16 6.87 6.35
CA THR A 102 -6.51 7.40 6.17
C THR A 102 -6.52 8.59 5.24
N SER A 103 -7.65 8.79 4.56
CA SER A 103 -7.89 9.92 3.66
C SER A 103 -9.35 10.35 3.71
N GLY A 104 -9.62 11.64 3.52
CA GLY A 104 -10.96 12.16 3.30
C GLY A 104 -11.31 12.36 1.82
N ASP A 105 -10.34 12.21 0.90
CA ASP A 105 -10.48 12.62 -0.50
C ASP A 105 -9.81 11.67 -1.51
N LEU A 106 -9.24 10.54 -1.05
CA LEU A 106 -8.43 9.59 -1.82
C LEU A 106 -7.14 10.18 -2.40
N ARG A 107 -6.84 11.46 -2.14
CA ARG A 107 -5.65 12.15 -2.65
C ARG A 107 -4.62 12.45 -1.58
N THR A 108 -5.11 12.89 -0.41
CA THR A 108 -4.25 13.23 0.73
C THR A 108 -4.34 12.12 1.77
N TRP A 109 -3.26 11.40 1.96
CA TRP A 109 -3.20 10.26 2.87
C TRP A 109 -2.34 10.57 4.08
N THR A 110 -2.80 10.17 5.25
CA THR A 110 -2.08 10.31 6.53
C THR A 110 -1.85 8.93 7.11
N LYS A 111 -0.58 8.54 7.29
CA LYS A 111 -0.21 7.30 7.98
C LYS A 111 -0.62 7.36 9.43
N HIS A 112 -1.15 6.27 9.96
CA HIS A 112 -1.59 6.18 11.35
C HIS A 112 -0.37 6.25 12.29
N ALA A 113 -0.47 7.08 13.36
CA ALA A 113 0.66 7.36 14.24
C ALA A 113 1.16 6.13 15.05
N LYS A 114 0.31 5.09 15.16
CA LYS A 114 0.66 3.85 15.88
C LYS A 114 0.93 2.68 14.92
N ASN A 115 1.38 2.95 13.70
CA ASN A 115 1.80 1.89 12.78
C ASN A 115 3.03 1.13 13.31
N PRO A 116 3.15 -0.17 13.02
CA PRO A 116 2.20 -1.02 12.29
C PRO A 116 0.97 -1.38 13.13
N VAL A 117 -0.18 -1.57 12.45
CA VAL A 117 -1.44 -1.93 13.12
C VAL A 117 -1.66 -3.43 13.26
N ALA A 118 -0.97 -4.24 12.43
CA ALA A 118 -1.02 -5.70 12.53
C ALA A 118 0.33 -6.34 12.15
N CYS A 119 0.63 -7.44 12.80
CA CYS A 119 1.80 -8.27 12.51
C CYS A 119 1.47 -9.74 12.78
N ALA A 120 2.26 -10.66 12.22
CA ALA A 120 2.10 -12.09 12.46
C ALA A 120 2.22 -12.40 13.95
N ASP A 121 1.22 -13.09 14.50
CA ASP A 121 1.27 -13.58 15.88
C ASP A 121 2.03 -14.90 15.92
N PRO A 122 3.16 -15.00 16.64
CA PRO A 122 4.00 -16.19 16.66
C PRO A 122 3.33 -17.43 17.27
N ARG A 123 2.16 -17.25 17.88
CA ARG A 123 1.38 -18.40 18.36
C ARG A 123 0.70 -19.18 17.22
N TRP A 124 0.49 -18.53 16.07
CA TRP A 124 -0.29 -19.07 14.96
C TRP A 124 0.43 -19.02 13.62
N TYR A 125 1.47 -18.19 13.49
CA TYR A 125 2.16 -17.91 12.25
C TYR A 125 3.67 -18.06 12.42
N GLU A 126 4.34 -18.39 11.33
CA GLU A 126 5.80 -18.33 11.30
C GLU A 126 6.29 -16.88 11.54
N ALA A 127 7.05 -16.69 12.60
CA ALA A 127 7.60 -15.39 12.97
C ALA A 127 9.13 -15.45 13.18
N THR A 128 9.78 -16.56 12.77
CA THR A 128 11.22 -16.74 12.86
C THR A 128 11.89 -16.08 11.67
N VAL A 129 12.95 -15.32 11.95
CA VAL A 129 13.80 -14.71 10.94
C VAL A 129 15.21 -15.25 11.08
N ASP A 130 15.67 -15.97 10.07
CA ASP A 130 17.05 -16.46 9.99
C ASP A 130 17.62 -16.33 8.56
N ALA A 131 18.64 -17.09 8.20
CA ALA A 131 19.23 -17.06 6.86
C ALA A 131 18.24 -17.50 5.78
N THR A 132 17.31 -18.41 6.09
CA THR A 132 16.39 -19.07 5.15
C THR A 132 14.93 -18.64 5.33
N HIS A 133 14.55 -18.13 6.49
CA HIS A 133 13.18 -17.76 6.83
C HIS A 133 12.98 -16.26 6.89
N ARG A 134 11.75 -15.86 6.56
CA ARG A 134 11.22 -14.50 6.67
C ARG A 134 9.77 -14.56 7.17
N VAL A 135 9.29 -13.46 7.69
CA VAL A 135 7.89 -13.31 8.11
C VAL A 135 7.09 -12.73 6.95
N ASP A 136 6.33 -13.57 6.28
CA ASP A 136 5.41 -13.17 5.21
C ASP A 136 4.04 -12.86 5.81
N TRP A 137 3.72 -11.56 5.95
CA TRP A 137 2.47 -11.04 6.49
C TRP A 137 2.02 -9.84 5.67
N ARG A 138 1.29 -10.11 4.57
CA ARG A 138 0.99 -9.12 3.53
C ARG A 138 -0.38 -9.32 2.90
N ASP A 139 -0.67 -8.50 1.89
CA ASP A 139 -1.87 -8.55 1.03
C ASP A 139 -3.16 -8.32 1.83
N PRO A 140 -3.24 -7.23 2.63
CA PRO A 140 -4.40 -6.98 3.47
C PRO A 140 -5.64 -6.67 2.62
N LYS A 141 -6.74 -7.34 2.93
CA LYS A 141 -8.08 -7.01 2.40
C LYS A 141 -9.06 -6.89 3.54
N VAL A 142 -10.01 -5.98 3.39
CA VAL A 142 -11.07 -5.72 4.37
C VAL A 142 -12.41 -5.98 3.72
N PHE A 143 -13.28 -6.60 4.46
CA PHE A 143 -14.72 -6.66 4.19
C PHE A 143 -15.47 -6.27 5.45
N VAL A 144 -16.67 -5.75 5.28
CA VAL A 144 -17.55 -5.38 6.39
C VAL A 144 -18.66 -6.42 6.44
N GLU A 145 -18.85 -7.02 7.61
CA GLU A 145 -20.00 -7.87 7.90
C GLU A 145 -21.10 -7.04 8.54
N ASP A 146 -22.35 -7.27 8.12
CA ASP A 146 -23.57 -6.65 8.67
C ASP A 146 -23.94 -7.24 10.03
#